data_ef5c38fa93ed57868b64853052414c0c
#
_entry.id   ef5c38fa93ed57868b64853052414c0c
#
_cell.length_a   1.000
_cell.length_b   1.000
_cell.length_c   1.000
_cell.angle_alpha   90.00
_cell.angle_beta   90.00
_cell.angle_gamma   90.00
#
_symmetry.space_group_name_H-M   'P 1'
#
loop_
_entity.id
_entity.type
_entity.pdbx_description
1 polymer ?
#
loop_
_entity_poly.entity_id
_entity_poly.type
_entity_poly.pdbx_seq_one_letter_code
_entity_poly.pdbx_strand_id
1 'polypeptide(L)'
;KMLVLEKSAKSDNPLVDEKKIEKEIANSLKNMKYEELVTVNNRDAKIKFMAQDITANVMDNLILNIMSEDSSVLMMLDGKISMDDVSKLMEQTQNVSSINPAKTINSSTFSKTSTSTHTITDGSGTTTFTTTNDSSASNVGSERNVPAFNGIETSSGVDVEFTQSAKQSVIVKVEPEKQQYIITEVENGVLKIFVRNKGVKNLNFNSLKVIVSGPKLSKLITKSGSIFKAVNPISESNLVASCSSGSQVSGSFKISTNTVLDISSGVSVKMNLQTQSLALEASSGSSIKLSGKAYSGAYSASSGSSISAGDFVTKSAVVDASSGSSVKINTTESLVASATSAASVQYRGNPSKVTKSASERTGSTISSIN
;
A
#
# COMPACT_ATOMS: atom_id res chain seq x y z
N LYS A 1 20.53 -0.72 9.18
CA LYS A 1 19.92 -0.47 10.51
C LYS A 1 20.22 0.97 10.93
N MET A 2 19.26 1.63 11.55
CA MET A 2 19.44 3.03 12.00
C MET A 2 19.03 3.13 13.47
N LEU A 3 19.87 3.76 14.28
CA LEU A 3 19.60 4.14 15.65
C LEU A 3 19.66 5.66 15.74
N VAL A 4 18.63 6.29 16.26
CA VAL A 4 18.57 7.73 16.50
C VAL A 4 18.50 7.95 18.00
N LEU A 5 19.41 8.76 18.52
CA LEU A 5 19.42 9.23 19.90
C LEU A 5 19.13 10.73 19.88
N GLU A 6 17.94 11.13 20.34
CA GLU A 6 17.58 12.54 20.47
C GLU A 6 17.91 13.03 21.90
N LYS A 7 18.58 14.16 22.00
CA LYS A 7 18.84 14.81 23.27
C LYS A 7 17.54 15.47 23.74
N SER A 8 16.99 15.00 24.86
CA SER A 8 15.80 15.62 25.46
C SER A 8 16.19 16.86 26.24
N ALA A 9 15.69 18.02 25.83
CA ALA A 9 15.97 19.31 26.45
C ALA A 9 15.42 19.47 27.89
N LYS A 10 14.68 18.48 28.42
CA LYS A 10 14.13 18.45 29.79
C LYS A 10 13.89 16.99 30.21
N SER A 11 14.91 16.35 30.73
CA SER A 11 14.73 15.18 31.56
C SER A 11 15.33 15.46 32.93
N ASP A 12 14.49 15.72 33.91
CA ASP A 12 14.87 15.79 35.34
C ASP A 12 15.30 14.44 35.91
N ASN A 13 15.66 13.49 35.06
CA ASN A 13 16.11 12.16 35.48
C ASN A 13 17.65 12.04 35.38
N PRO A 14 18.41 12.06 36.50
CA PRO A 14 19.86 12.10 36.52
C PRO A 14 20.53 10.78 36.12
N LEU A 15 19.80 9.80 35.54
CA LEU A 15 20.31 8.46 35.29
C LEU A 15 20.81 8.24 33.84
N VAL A 16 20.67 9.20 32.95
CA VAL A 16 21.14 9.07 31.56
C VAL A 16 22.23 10.09 31.30
N ASP A 17 23.48 9.74 31.57
CA ASP A 17 24.65 10.50 31.18
C ASP A 17 24.94 10.27 29.70
N GLU A 18 24.50 11.20 28.84
CA GLU A 18 24.63 11.13 27.37
C GLU A 18 26.10 10.96 26.94
N LYS A 19 27.05 11.64 27.60
CA LYS A 19 28.47 11.47 27.34
C LYS A 19 28.96 10.06 27.65
N LYS A 20 28.32 9.39 28.59
CA LYS A 20 28.64 8.01 28.94
C LYS A 20 28.15 7.06 27.84
N ILE A 21 26.95 7.29 27.31
CA ILE A 21 26.39 6.50 26.19
C ILE A 21 27.22 6.69 24.91
N GLU A 22 27.59 7.92 24.56
CA GLU A 22 28.45 8.20 23.40
C GLU A 22 29.83 7.50 23.55
N LYS A 23 30.41 7.49 24.76
CA LYS A 23 31.65 6.82 25.03
C LYS A 23 31.52 5.28 24.98
N GLU A 24 30.42 4.74 25.45
CA GLU A 24 30.12 3.29 25.36
C GLU A 24 29.90 2.85 23.92
N ILE A 25 29.19 3.63 23.11
CA ILE A 25 29.05 3.38 21.68
C ILE A 25 30.39 3.43 20.96
N ALA A 26 31.22 4.45 21.21
CA ALA A 26 32.55 4.58 20.61
C ALA A 26 33.46 3.41 21.00
N ASN A 27 33.45 2.98 22.25
CA ASN A 27 34.19 1.82 22.72
C ASN A 27 33.70 0.51 22.11
N SER A 28 32.39 0.35 21.96
CA SER A 28 31.78 -0.83 21.34
C SER A 28 32.14 -0.93 19.86
N LEU A 29 32.13 0.17 19.13
CA LEU A 29 32.55 0.21 17.72
C LEU A 29 34.04 -0.12 17.56
N LYS A 30 34.88 0.38 18.46
CA LYS A 30 36.30 0.06 18.48
C LYS A 30 36.57 -1.41 18.79
N ASN A 31 35.83 -2.00 19.72
CA ASN A 31 35.93 -3.42 20.05
C ASN A 31 35.45 -4.32 18.89
N MET A 32 34.54 -3.85 18.07
CA MET A 32 34.06 -4.52 16.84
C MET A 32 34.99 -4.31 15.64
N LYS A 33 36.19 -3.72 15.84
CA LYS A 33 37.22 -3.47 14.80
C LYS A 33 36.74 -2.55 13.66
N TYR A 34 35.88 -1.60 13.97
CA TYR A 34 35.58 -0.52 13.02
C TYR A 34 36.68 0.52 13.03
N GLU A 35 37.20 0.85 11.85
CA GLU A 35 38.20 1.88 11.65
C GLU A 35 37.58 3.15 11.10
N GLU A 36 38.05 4.31 11.55
CA GLU A 36 37.59 5.61 11.06
C GLU A 36 38.19 5.86 9.67
N LEU A 37 37.33 6.01 8.65
CA LEU A 37 37.74 6.30 7.28
C LEU A 37 37.91 7.79 7.06
N VAL A 38 36.90 8.57 7.41
CA VAL A 38 36.84 10.01 7.19
C VAL A 38 35.99 10.65 8.28
N THR A 39 36.42 11.83 8.74
CA THR A 39 35.59 12.70 9.57
C THR A 39 35.36 14.01 8.83
N VAL A 40 34.07 14.34 8.61
CA VAL A 40 33.64 15.61 8.06
C VAL A 40 33.14 16.49 9.20
N ASN A 41 33.76 17.65 9.41
CA ASN A 41 33.34 18.62 10.40
C ASN A 41 32.58 19.74 9.67
N ASN A 42 31.31 19.91 9.96
CA ASN A 42 30.52 21.06 9.53
C ASN A 42 30.20 21.95 10.74
N ARG A 43 29.71 23.16 10.52
CA ARG A 43 29.45 24.12 11.62
C ARG A 43 28.51 23.56 12.70
N ASP A 44 27.55 22.74 12.31
CA ASP A 44 26.47 22.27 13.18
C ASP A 44 26.48 20.77 13.44
N ALA A 45 27.39 20.01 12.78
CA ALA A 45 27.47 18.55 12.95
C ALA A 45 28.85 18.00 12.62
N LYS A 46 29.21 16.94 13.33
CA LYS A 46 30.38 16.10 13.06
C LYS A 46 29.92 14.76 12.52
N ILE A 47 30.37 14.42 11.32
CA ILE A 47 30.00 13.17 10.64
C ILE A 47 31.24 12.29 10.57
N LYS A 48 31.16 11.10 11.15
CA LYS A 48 32.21 10.09 11.07
C LYS A 48 31.76 8.91 10.23
N PHE A 49 32.58 8.56 9.26
CA PHE A 49 32.44 7.34 8.46
C PHE A 49 33.42 6.30 9.03
N MET A 50 32.89 5.14 9.37
CA MET A 50 33.67 4.04 9.95
C MET A 50 33.36 2.75 9.20
N ALA A 51 34.34 1.93 8.91
CA ALA A 51 34.14 0.67 8.21
C ALA A 51 34.92 -0.47 8.85
N GLN A 52 34.55 -1.68 8.50
CA GLN A 52 35.18 -2.92 8.91
C GLN A 52 35.78 -3.62 7.68
N ASP A 53 36.89 -4.32 7.84
CA ASP A 53 37.55 -5.15 6.82
C ASP A 53 37.75 -4.45 5.44
N ILE A 54 38.59 -3.40 5.45
CA ILE A 54 38.88 -2.63 4.24
C ILE A 54 39.89 -3.43 3.39
N THR A 55 39.45 -3.93 2.25
CA THR A 55 40.30 -4.61 1.27
C THR A 55 40.13 -3.98 -0.12
N ALA A 56 41.23 -3.43 -0.68
CA ALA A 56 41.32 -2.97 -2.07
C ALA A 56 40.10 -2.23 -2.62
N ASN A 57 39.73 -1.08 -2.08
CA ASN A 57 38.56 -0.24 -2.48
C ASN A 57 37.17 -0.78 -2.16
N VAL A 58 37.05 -1.88 -1.45
CA VAL A 58 35.75 -2.41 -0.98
C VAL A 58 35.82 -2.63 0.53
N MET A 59 34.79 -2.24 1.24
CA MET A 59 34.66 -2.45 2.67
C MET A 59 33.37 -3.20 2.98
N ASP A 60 33.39 -4.03 4.00
CA ASP A 60 32.21 -4.66 4.55
C ASP A 60 31.68 -3.79 5.70
N ASN A 61 30.39 -3.48 5.67
CA ASN A 61 29.68 -2.74 6.72
C ASN A 61 30.19 -1.31 6.97
N LEU A 62 29.49 -0.33 6.45
CA LEU A 62 29.77 1.09 6.68
C LEU A 62 28.86 1.64 7.80
N ILE A 63 29.48 2.34 8.76
CA ILE A 63 28.76 3.08 9.80
C ILE A 63 28.94 4.58 9.56
N LEU A 64 27.82 5.30 9.53
CA LEU A 64 27.77 6.75 9.64
C LEU A 64 27.36 7.11 11.06
N ASN A 65 28.20 7.89 11.72
CA ASN A 65 27.90 8.48 13.02
C ASN A 65 27.83 10.00 12.86
N ILE A 66 26.62 10.55 12.94
CA ILE A 66 26.33 11.98 12.82
C ILE A 66 26.06 12.51 14.22
N MET A 67 26.88 13.43 14.67
CA MET A 67 26.76 14.09 15.99
C MET A 67 26.49 15.56 15.79
N SER A 68 25.36 16.06 16.32
CA SER A 68 25.02 17.48 16.39
C SER A 68 24.87 17.92 17.87
N GLU A 69 24.64 19.21 18.12
CA GLU A 69 24.40 19.70 19.49
C GLU A 69 23.18 19.06 20.16
N ASP A 70 22.14 18.72 19.37
CA ASP A 70 20.86 18.26 19.88
C ASP A 70 20.56 16.77 19.61
N SER A 71 21.35 16.10 18.80
CA SER A 71 21.07 14.71 18.43
C SER A 71 22.30 13.94 17.95
N SER A 72 22.29 12.64 18.15
CA SER A 72 23.26 11.70 17.56
C SER A 72 22.54 10.64 16.76
N VAL A 73 22.93 10.45 15.51
CA VAL A 73 22.37 9.45 14.60
C VAL A 73 23.44 8.44 14.23
N LEU A 74 23.21 7.18 14.52
CA LEU A 74 24.06 6.07 14.10
C LEU A 74 23.34 5.27 13.01
N MET A 75 23.89 5.27 11.81
CA MET A 75 23.38 4.52 10.67
C MET A 75 24.36 3.42 10.28
N MET A 76 23.90 2.19 10.20
CA MET A 76 24.68 1.06 9.75
C MET A 76 24.18 0.58 8.40
N LEU A 77 25.08 0.54 7.42
CA LEU A 77 24.88 -0.02 6.08
C LEU A 77 25.58 -1.36 6.01
N ASP A 78 24.80 -2.43 5.85
CA ASP A 78 25.26 -3.81 5.78
C ASP A 78 25.56 -4.16 4.31
N GLY A 79 26.71 -4.79 4.04
CA GLY A 79 27.09 -5.30 2.73
C GLY A 79 28.38 -4.72 2.20
N LYS A 80 28.79 -5.15 1.00
CA LYS A 80 29.99 -4.67 0.31
C LYS A 80 29.75 -3.29 -0.30
N ILE A 81 30.51 -2.30 0.15
CA ILE A 81 30.40 -0.90 -0.27
C ILE A 81 31.74 -0.49 -0.88
N SER A 82 31.72 0.16 -2.05
CA SER A 82 32.93 0.66 -2.69
C SER A 82 33.31 2.04 -2.16
N MET A 83 34.62 2.38 -2.24
CA MET A 83 35.09 3.73 -1.88
C MET A 83 34.48 4.82 -2.79
N ASP A 84 34.12 4.48 -4.01
CA ASP A 84 33.43 5.40 -4.91
C ASP A 84 32.01 5.74 -4.41
N ASP A 85 31.30 4.77 -3.82
CA ASP A 85 29.98 5.00 -3.23
C ASP A 85 30.07 5.84 -1.96
N VAL A 86 31.12 5.64 -1.16
CA VAL A 86 31.41 6.49 0.01
C VAL A 86 31.74 7.92 -0.43
N SER A 87 32.51 8.10 -1.49
CA SER A 87 32.86 9.41 -2.04
C SER A 87 31.61 10.17 -2.54
N LYS A 88 30.69 9.49 -3.22
CA LYS A 88 29.40 10.07 -3.63
C LYS A 88 28.52 10.44 -2.45
N LEU A 89 28.50 9.63 -1.39
CA LEU A 89 27.79 9.95 -0.15
C LEU A 89 28.39 11.18 0.54
N MET A 90 29.73 11.33 0.51
CA MET A 90 30.41 12.50 1.08
C MET A 90 30.12 13.77 0.28
N GLU A 91 30.09 13.71 -1.04
CA GLU A 91 29.71 14.86 -1.89
C GLU A 91 28.28 15.30 -1.63
N GLN A 92 27.37 14.36 -1.45
CA GLN A 92 25.97 14.66 -1.10
C GLN A 92 25.85 15.28 0.30
N THR A 93 26.69 14.86 1.27
CA THR A 93 26.66 15.42 2.63
C THR A 93 27.33 16.79 2.73
N GLN A 94 28.28 17.13 1.87
CA GLN A 94 28.88 18.47 1.82
C GLN A 94 27.95 19.54 1.25
N ASN A 95 27.02 19.16 0.37
CA ASN A 95 25.98 20.04 -0.18
C ASN A 95 24.77 20.21 0.73
N VAL A 96 24.70 19.50 1.83
CA VAL A 96 23.64 19.64 2.83
C VAL A 96 24.08 20.65 3.89
N SER A 97 24.09 21.92 3.51
CA SER A 97 24.10 23.02 4.47
C SER A 97 22.75 22.99 5.21
N SER A 98 22.77 22.62 6.48
CA SER A 98 21.64 22.59 7.42
C SER A 98 20.58 21.47 7.20
N ILE A 99 20.90 20.24 7.61
CA ILE A 99 19.86 19.39 8.17
C ILE A 99 19.91 19.56 9.70
N ASN A 100 19.04 20.43 10.19
CA ASN A 100 18.70 20.49 11.60
C ASN A 100 17.47 19.57 11.77
N PRO A 101 17.60 18.38 12.40
CA PRO A 101 16.47 17.43 12.51
C PRO A 101 15.38 17.91 13.49
N ALA A 102 15.53 19.05 14.12
CA ALA A 102 14.61 19.57 15.14
C ALA A 102 13.99 20.94 14.82
N LYS A 103 14.14 21.47 13.60
CA LYS A 103 13.47 22.74 13.27
C LYS A 103 12.30 22.51 12.34
N THR A 104 11.12 22.56 12.90
CA THR A 104 9.83 22.74 12.24
C THR A 104 9.99 23.70 11.07
N ILE A 105 9.88 23.21 9.86
CA ILE A 105 9.75 24.07 8.68
C ILE A 105 8.33 24.61 8.73
N ASN A 106 8.19 25.81 9.21
CA ASN A 106 6.98 26.59 9.01
C ASN A 106 6.80 26.74 7.50
N SER A 107 5.76 26.10 6.98
CA SER A 107 5.31 26.25 5.61
C SER A 107 4.81 27.69 5.42
N SER A 108 5.70 28.58 5.02
CA SER A 108 5.29 29.79 4.35
C SER A 108 5.29 29.50 2.85
N THR A 109 4.13 29.63 2.26
CA THR A 109 3.79 29.65 0.85
C THR A 109 4.90 30.26 -0.01
N PHE A 110 5.64 29.47 -0.75
CA PHE A 110 6.47 29.93 -1.83
C PHE A 110 6.01 29.34 -3.15
N SER A 111 5.07 30.02 -3.80
CA SER A 111 4.95 29.99 -5.26
C SER A 111 6.13 30.76 -5.85
N LYS A 112 7.17 30.08 -6.27
CA LYS A 112 8.14 30.64 -7.20
C LYS A 112 8.68 29.49 -8.08
N THR A 113 8.28 29.52 -9.35
CA THR A 113 8.98 28.85 -10.43
C THR A 113 10.38 29.45 -10.50
N SER A 114 11.39 28.73 -10.03
CA SER A 114 12.78 29.14 -10.20
C SER A 114 13.35 28.38 -11.39
N THR A 115 13.57 29.08 -12.49
CA THR A 115 14.33 28.58 -13.63
C THR A 115 15.80 28.88 -13.36
N SER A 116 16.60 27.88 -13.09
CA SER A 116 18.06 28.05 -13.02
C SER A 116 18.68 27.66 -14.35
N THR A 117 19.34 28.61 -15.00
CA THR A 117 20.07 28.37 -16.25
C THR A 117 21.57 28.29 -15.91
N HIS A 118 22.17 27.13 -16.07
CA HIS A 118 23.62 26.96 -15.98
C HIS A 118 24.22 26.95 -17.36
N THR A 119 25.10 27.90 -17.64
CA THR A 119 25.87 27.99 -18.87
C THR A 119 27.31 27.57 -18.58
N ILE A 120 27.75 26.48 -19.20
CA ILE A 120 29.16 26.08 -19.16
C ILE A 120 29.74 26.41 -20.51
N THR A 121 30.75 27.29 -20.53
CA THR A 121 31.51 27.64 -21.72
C THR A 121 32.90 27.03 -21.61
N ASP A 122 33.19 25.98 -22.37
CA ASP A 122 34.54 25.52 -22.56
C ASP A 122 35.00 25.92 -24.00
N GLY A 123 36.28 25.81 -24.26
CA GLY A 123 36.86 26.28 -25.51
C GLY A 123 36.35 25.63 -26.78
N SER A 124 35.32 24.82 -26.75
CA SER A 124 34.73 24.07 -27.88
C SER A 124 33.23 24.32 -28.12
N GLY A 125 32.54 25.05 -27.24
CA GLY A 125 31.12 25.35 -27.42
C GLY A 125 30.42 25.73 -26.09
N THR A 126 29.27 26.39 -26.25
CA THR A 126 28.39 26.79 -25.11
C THR A 126 27.23 25.82 -25.02
N THR A 127 27.13 25.05 -23.93
CA THR A 127 25.99 24.18 -23.65
C THR A 127 25.17 24.80 -22.57
N THR A 128 23.90 25.10 -22.83
CA THR A 128 22.96 25.67 -21.86
C THR A 128 22.03 24.59 -21.41
N PHE A 129 22.04 24.28 -20.11
CA PHE A 129 21.08 23.40 -19.45
C PHE A 129 20.03 24.24 -18.75
N THR A 130 18.78 24.15 -19.15
CA THR A 130 17.65 24.78 -18.47
C THR A 130 16.90 23.72 -17.67
N THR A 131 16.97 23.82 -16.35
CA THR A 131 16.19 22.96 -15.47
C THR A 131 14.97 23.77 -15.02
N THR A 132 13.79 23.44 -15.51
CA THR A 132 12.52 23.93 -14.98
C THR A 132 12.08 23.01 -13.84
N ASN A 133 12.21 23.49 -12.62
CA ASN A 133 11.57 22.88 -11.47
C ASN A 133 10.12 23.37 -11.43
N ASP A 134 9.22 22.56 -11.97
CA ASP A 134 7.78 22.75 -11.77
C ASP A 134 7.45 22.33 -10.33
N SER A 135 7.56 23.27 -9.42
CA SER A 135 7.09 23.09 -8.03
C SER A 135 5.60 23.43 -7.93
N SER A 136 4.77 22.69 -8.68
CA SER A 136 3.47 22.34 -8.15
C SER A 136 3.75 21.44 -6.94
N ALA A 137 3.27 21.81 -5.77
CA ALA A 137 3.33 20.98 -4.56
C ALA A 137 2.50 19.69 -4.79
N SER A 138 3.00 18.84 -5.69
CA SER A 138 2.52 17.50 -5.89
C SER A 138 3.00 16.70 -4.68
N ASN A 139 2.10 16.03 -4.01
CA ASN A 139 2.36 15.01 -3.00
C ASN A 139 3.50 14.09 -3.50
N VAL A 140 4.73 14.42 -3.15
CA VAL A 140 5.91 13.64 -3.53
C VAL A 140 5.73 12.30 -2.85
N GLY A 141 5.48 11.25 -3.62
CA GLY A 141 5.23 9.93 -3.08
C GLY A 141 6.48 9.41 -2.38
N SER A 142 6.32 8.93 -1.14
CA SER A 142 7.38 8.25 -0.40
C SER A 142 7.39 6.78 -0.76
N GLU A 143 8.45 6.30 -1.38
CA GLU A 143 8.63 4.88 -1.67
C GLU A 143 8.92 4.10 -0.38
N ARG A 144 8.28 2.94 -0.24
CA ARG A 144 8.42 2.04 0.91
C ARG A 144 9.12 0.76 0.48
N ASN A 145 10.23 0.47 1.11
CA ASN A 145 10.91 -0.81 0.91
C ASN A 145 10.22 -1.88 1.78
N VAL A 146 9.54 -2.83 1.13
CA VAL A 146 8.81 -3.92 1.78
C VAL A 146 9.20 -5.26 1.18
N PRO A 147 9.15 -6.36 1.95
CA PRO A 147 9.36 -7.70 1.42
C PRO A 147 8.38 -8.07 0.30
N ALA A 148 8.66 -9.14 -0.42
CA ALA A 148 7.75 -9.65 -1.47
C ALA A 148 6.39 -10.04 -0.88
N PHE A 149 5.31 -9.73 -1.62
CA PHE A 149 3.94 -10.05 -1.23
C PHE A 149 3.14 -10.56 -2.42
N ASN A 150 2.07 -11.30 -2.15
CA ASN A 150 1.08 -11.76 -3.12
C ASN A 150 -0.35 -11.46 -2.68
N GLY A 151 -0.51 -10.77 -1.55
CA GLY A 151 -1.78 -10.29 -1.02
C GLY A 151 -1.69 -8.84 -0.58
N ILE A 152 -2.84 -8.15 -0.53
CA ILE A 152 -2.98 -6.79 -0.02
C ILE A 152 -4.11 -6.76 1.01
N GLU A 153 -3.85 -6.15 2.15
CA GLU A 153 -4.84 -5.77 3.14
C GLU A 153 -4.82 -4.25 3.30
N THR A 154 -5.94 -3.58 3.06
CA THR A 154 -6.08 -2.14 3.27
C THR A 154 -7.20 -1.83 4.25
N SER A 155 -6.95 -0.86 5.14
CA SER A 155 -7.92 -0.41 6.13
C SER A 155 -7.74 1.07 6.50
N SER A 156 -8.62 1.58 7.38
CA SER A 156 -8.53 2.95 7.91
C SER A 156 -8.68 4.04 6.85
N GLY A 157 -9.56 3.85 5.86
CA GLY A 157 -9.84 4.84 4.83
C GLY A 157 -8.72 5.05 3.81
N VAL A 158 -7.77 4.13 3.69
CA VAL A 158 -6.68 4.25 2.70
C VAL A 158 -7.17 3.88 1.30
N ASP A 159 -6.88 4.74 0.32
CA ASP A 159 -7.10 4.46 -1.10
C ASP A 159 -5.88 3.75 -1.70
N VAL A 160 -6.07 2.54 -2.19
CA VAL A 160 -5.01 1.75 -2.84
C VAL A 160 -5.29 1.60 -4.33
N GLU A 161 -4.35 2.05 -5.16
CA GLU A 161 -4.32 1.76 -6.59
C GLU A 161 -3.27 0.68 -6.87
N PHE A 162 -3.69 -0.47 -7.39
CA PHE A 162 -2.81 -1.59 -7.69
C PHE A 162 -2.63 -1.76 -9.20
N THR A 163 -1.37 -1.90 -9.61
CA THR A 163 -0.98 -2.25 -10.98
C THR A 163 -0.23 -3.58 -10.98
N GLN A 164 -0.75 -4.60 -11.65
CA GLN A 164 0.02 -5.83 -11.85
C GLN A 164 1.20 -5.56 -12.79
N SER A 165 2.41 -5.80 -12.29
CA SER A 165 3.67 -5.49 -12.97
C SER A 165 4.79 -6.42 -12.48
N ALA A 166 5.77 -6.70 -13.32
CA ALA A 166 6.92 -7.51 -12.92
C ALA A 166 7.75 -6.87 -11.79
N LYS A 167 7.77 -5.53 -11.72
CA LYS A 167 8.47 -4.78 -10.67
C LYS A 167 7.52 -4.48 -9.51
N GLN A 168 7.94 -4.87 -8.29
CA GLN A 168 7.26 -4.50 -7.06
C GLN A 168 7.64 -3.07 -6.64
N SER A 169 6.64 -2.28 -6.22
CA SER A 169 6.85 -0.94 -5.66
C SER A 169 5.65 -0.57 -4.77
N VAL A 170 5.90 0.17 -3.72
CA VAL A 170 4.87 0.72 -2.81
C VAL A 170 5.19 2.18 -2.58
N ILE A 171 4.31 3.08 -3.02
CA ILE A 171 4.50 4.53 -2.94
C ILE A 171 3.34 5.14 -2.17
N VAL A 172 3.63 5.75 -1.03
CA VAL A 172 2.64 6.43 -0.18
C VAL A 172 2.56 7.89 -0.58
N LYS A 173 1.38 8.33 -1.03
CA LYS A 173 1.08 9.73 -1.37
C LYS A 173 0.19 10.33 -0.30
N VAL A 174 0.80 11.11 0.57
CA VAL A 174 0.18 11.84 1.67
C VAL A 174 1.06 13.02 2.01
N GLU A 175 0.56 13.99 2.76
CA GLU A 175 1.34 15.13 3.23
C GLU A 175 2.61 14.67 3.97
N PRO A 176 3.77 15.32 3.76
CA PRO A 176 5.07 14.87 4.28
C PRO A 176 5.08 14.61 5.79
N GLU A 177 4.45 15.48 6.57
CA GLU A 177 4.36 15.40 8.04
C GLU A 177 3.48 14.24 8.52
N LYS A 178 2.62 13.71 7.64
CA LYS A 178 1.70 12.59 7.95
C LYS A 178 2.20 11.23 7.49
N GLN A 179 3.32 11.18 6.76
CA GLN A 179 3.94 9.94 6.27
C GLN A 179 4.20 8.89 7.37
N GLN A 180 4.54 9.36 8.57
CA GLN A 180 4.82 8.50 9.73
C GLN A 180 3.60 7.74 10.28
N TYR A 181 2.39 8.17 9.94
CA TYR A 181 1.15 7.53 10.38
C TYR A 181 0.68 6.44 9.42
N ILE A 182 1.22 6.38 8.21
CA ILE A 182 0.88 5.36 7.23
C ILE A 182 1.83 4.19 7.36
N ILE A 183 1.28 3.07 7.79
CA ILE A 183 2.02 1.83 7.98
C ILE A 183 1.89 0.98 6.72
N THR A 184 3.02 0.47 6.26
CA THR A 184 3.14 -0.49 5.16
C THR A 184 4.07 -1.61 5.63
N GLU A 185 3.51 -2.73 5.99
CA GLU A 185 4.24 -3.88 6.50
C GLU A 185 3.78 -5.16 5.82
N VAL A 186 4.66 -6.14 5.64
CA VAL A 186 4.30 -7.43 5.05
C VAL A 186 4.32 -8.49 6.14
N GLU A 187 3.18 -9.16 6.30
CA GLU A 187 3.02 -10.27 7.22
C GLU A 187 2.38 -11.47 6.49
N ASN A 188 3.02 -12.62 6.55
CA ASN A 188 2.58 -13.85 5.87
C ASN A 188 2.30 -13.66 4.36
N GLY A 189 3.15 -12.86 3.68
CA GLY A 189 3.01 -12.56 2.26
C GLY A 189 1.88 -11.57 1.92
N VAL A 190 1.25 -10.94 2.91
CA VAL A 190 0.20 -9.92 2.73
C VAL A 190 0.76 -8.55 3.09
N LEU A 191 0.74 -7.62 2.14
CA LEU A 191 1.05 -6.20 2.38
C LEU A 191 -0.12 -5.55 3.11
N LYS A 192 0.09 -5.19 4.37
CA LYS A 192 -0.87 -4.46 5.21
C LYS A 192 -0.63 -2.96 5.09
N ILE A 193 -1.68 -2.23 4.75
CA ILE A 193 -1.66 -0.77 4.56
C ILE A 193 -2.75 -0.15 5.43
N PHE A 194 -2.36 0.61 6.42
CA PHE A 194 -3.30 1.21 7.36
C PHE A 194 -2.76 2.46 8.05
N VAL A 195 -3.64 3.22 8.69
CA VAL A 195 -3.27 4.38 9.50
C VAL A 195 -3.09 3.98 10.96
N ARG A 196 -1.94 4.35 11.53
CA ARG A 196 -1.69 4.25 12.98
C ARG A 196 -1.57 5.66 13.55
N ASN A 197 -2.56 6.09 14.31
CA ASN A 197 -2.66 7.49 14.80
C ASN A 197 -1.68 7.86 15.92
N LYS A 198 -0.98 6.89 16.53
CA LYS A 198 -0.02 7.11 17.63
C LYS A 198 -0.54 8.03 18.74
N GLY A 199 -1.85 8.01 19.01
CA GLY A 199 -2.48 8.85 20.04
C GLY A 199 -2.81 10.30 19.61
N VAL A 200 -2.55 10.67 18.36
CA VAL A 200 -2.93 11.99 17.82
C VAL A 200 -4.44 12.07 17.67
N LYS A 201 -5.06 13.07 18.29
CA LYS A 201 -6.49 13.35 18.14
C LYS A 201 -6.71 14.09 16.81
N ASN A 202 -7.81 13.76 16.10
CA ASN A 202 -8.24 14.44 14.87
C ASN A 202 -7.20 14.39 13.73
N LEU A 203 -6.58 13.22 13.51
CA LEU A 203 -5.68 13.02 12.39
C LEU A 203 -6.51 12.97 11.09
N ASN A 204 -6.51 14.07 10.33
CA ASN A 204 -7.18 14.19 9.04
C ASN A 204 -6.17 14.22 7.90
N PHE A 205 -6.52 13.65 6.76
CA PHE A 205 -5.71 13.64 5.54
C PHE A 205 -6.46 14.40 4.44
N ASN A 206 -5.77 15.32 3.74
CA ASN A 206 -6.34 15.95 2.54
C ASN A 206 -6.41 14.96 1.39
N SER A 207 -5.43 14.07 1.31
CA SER A 207 -5.38 12.95 0.38
C SER A 207 -4.56 11.83 1.00
N LEU A 208 -5.10 10.62 0.97
CA LEU A 208 -4.40 9.44 1.46
C LEU A 208 -4.49 8.35 0.41
N LYS A 209 -3.46 8.26 -0.43
CA LYS A 209 -3.38 7.28 -1.52
C LYS A 209 -2.08 6.50 -1.45
N VAL A 210 -2.18 5.21 -1.69
CA VAL A 210 -1.01 4.32 -1.83
C VAL A 210 -1.05 3.68 -3.21
N ILE A 211 0.01 3.90 -3.98
CA ILE A 211 0.21 3.28 -5.28
C ILE A 211 1.05 2.03 -5.07
N VAL A 212 0.51 0.90 -5.46
CA VAL A 212 1.14 -0.40 -5.30
C VAL A 212 1.32 -1.06 -6.66
N SER A 213 2.49 -1.59 -6.92
CA SER A 213 2.70 -2.50 -8.04
C SER A 213 3.32 -3.81 -7.57
N GLY A 214 3.06 -4.90 -8.28
CA GLY A 214 3.64 -6.20 -7.97
C GLY A 214 3.23 -7.27 -8.97
N PRO A 215 3.95 -8.40 -9.01
CA PRO A 215 3.72 -9.45 -10.00
C PRO A 215 2.47 -10.29 -9.73
N LYS A 216 2.01 -10.35 -8.48
CA LYS A 216 0.91 -11.23 -8.03
C LYS A 216 -0.05 -10.54 -7.09
N LEU A 217 -1.35 -10.90 -7.21
CA LEU A 217 -2.37 -10.53 -6.25
C LEU A 217 -3.42 -11.67 -6.15
N SER A 218 -3.16 -12.63 -5.30
CA SER A 218 -4.05 -13.77 -5.06
C SER A 218 -4.97 -13.59 -3.85
N LYS A 219 -4.67 -12.61 -2.99
CA LYS A 219 -5.44 -12.29 -1.79
C LYS A 219 -5.69 -10.78 -1.67
N LEU A 220 -6.95 -10.40 -1.45
CA LEU A 220 -7.35 -9.02 -1.24
C LEU A 220 -8.23 -8.91 0.01
N ILE A 221 -7.86 -8.02 0.93
CA ILE A 221 -8.64 -7.72 2.12
C ILE A 221 -8.85 -6.21 2.17
N THR A 222 -10.11 -5.77 2.23
CA THR A 222 -10.46 -4.35 2.36
C THR A 222 -11.38 -4.11 3.53
N LYS A 223 -11.06 -3.13 4.38
CA LYS A 223 -11.81 -2.86 5.60
C LYS A 223 -11.93 -1.36 5.89
N SER A 224 -12.87 -1.02 6.75
CA SER A 224 -12.94 0.31 7.42
C SER A 224 -12.84 1.48 6.44
N GLY A 225 -13.77 1.52 5.45
CA GLY A 225 -13.90 2.63 4.53
C GLY A 225 -12.80 2.76 3.47
N SER A 226 -11.89 1.80 3.37
CA SER A 226 -10.80 1.83 2.39
C SER A 226 -11.28 1.54 0.97
N ILE A 227 -10.50 1.98 0.00
CA ILE A 227 -10.79 1.80 -1.42
C ILE A 227 -9.66 1.00 -2.07
N PHE A 228 -10.02 -0.02 -2.85
CA PHE A 228 -9.07 -0.72 -3.71
C PHE A 228 -9.48 -0.62 -5.17
N LYS A 229 -8.54 -0.22 -6.01
CA LYS A 229 -8.72 -0.11 -7.45
C LYS A 229 -7.61 -0.85 -8.20
N ALA A 230 -7.98 -1.85 -8.99
CA ALA A 230 -7.08 -2.42 -9.99
C ALA A 230 -6.99 -1.47 -11.20
N VAL A 231 -5.79 -0.97 -11.46
CA VAL A 231 -5.53 -0.01 -12.56
C VAL A 231 -5.48 -0.71 -13.92
N ASN A 232 -4.93 -1.91 -13.95
CA ASN A 232 -4.90 -2.79 -15.11
C ASN A 232 -5.57 -4.14 -14.79
N PRO A 233 -5.88 -4.97 -15.79
CA PRO A 233 -6.42 -6.31 -15.55
C PRO A 233 -5.43 -7.16 -14.76
N ILE A 234 -5.93 -7.76 -13.67
CA ILE A 234 -5.17 -8.67 -12.81
C ILE A 234 -5.35 -10.09 -13.31
N SER A 235 -4.25 -10.80 -13.56
CA SER A 235 -4.25 -12.17 -14.07
C SER A 235 -3.62 -13.12 -13.03
N GLU A 236 -4.44 -14.05 -12.49
CA GLU A 236 -4.03 -14.97 -11.44
C GLU A 236 -4.67 -16.36 -11.64
N SER A 237 -4.14 -17.36 -10.94
CA SER A 237 -4.78 -18.67 -10.91
C SER A 237 -5.99 -18.67 -9.98
N ASN A 238 -5.86 -18.11 -8.81
CA ASN A 238 -6.92 -18.02 -7.81
C ASN A 238 -6.97 -16.60 -7.21
N LEU A 239 -8.16 -16.19 -6.80
CA LEU A 239 -8.36 -14.95 -6.06
C LEU A 239 -9.28 -15.20 -4.85
N VAL A 240 -8.84 -14.78 -3.68
CA VAL A 240 -9.66 -14.71 -2.47
C VAL A 240 -9.77 -13.25 -2.05
N ALA A 241 -10.99 -12.71 -2.03
CA ALA A 241 -11.24 -11.35 -1.59
C ALA A 241 -12.22 -11.33 -0.42
N SER A 242 -11.84 -10.68 0.68
CA SER A 242 -12.70 -10.43 1.84
C SER A 242 -12.83 -8.93 2.06
N CYS A 243 -14.05 -8.41 1.95
CA CYS A 243 -14.32 -6.97 1.99
C CYS A 243 -15.38 -6.66 3.03
N SER A 244 -15.11 -5.70 3.91
CA SER A 244 -16.02 -5.37 5.00
C SER A 244 -16.03 -3.88 5.37
N SER A 245 -16.99 -3.49 6.19
CA SER A 245 -17.01 -2.19 6.88
C SER A 245 -16.93 -0.98 5.94
N GLY A 246 -17.86 -0.90 4.97
CA GLY A 246 -18.00 0.27 4.09
C GLY A 246 -16.91 0.45 3.05
N SER A 247 -16.08 -0.56 2.82
CA SER A 247 -15.00 -0.48 1.84
C SER A 247 -15.49 -0.57 0.39
N GLN A 248 -14.62 -0.25 -0.57
CA GLN A 248 -14.95 -0.30 -1.98
C GLN A 248 -13.87 -1.05 -2.77
N VAL A 249 -14.30 -1.87 -3.73
CA VAL A 249 -13.41 -2.60 -4.63
C VAL A 249 -13.83 -2.42 -6.08
N SER A 250 -12.89 -2.09 -6.95
CA SER A 250 -13.16 -1.98 -8.39
C SER A 250 -11.99 -2.48 -9.24
N GLY A 251 -12.30 -3.03 -10.41
CA GLY A 251 -11.29 -3.44 -11.37
C GLY A 251 -11.69 -4.57 -12.31
N SER A 252 -10.71 -5.05 -13.08
CA SER A 252 -10.85 -6.18 -14.00
C SER A 252 -9.94 -7.33 -13.57
N PHE A 253 -10.48 -8.54 -13.57
CA PHE A 253 -9.79 -9.74 -13.08
C PHE A 253 -9.97 -10.91 -14.04
N LYS A 254 -8.86 -11.53 -14.40
CA LYS A 254 -8.79 -12.75 -15.23
C LYS A 254 -8.22 -13.87 -14.37
N ILE A 255 -9.11 -14.65 -13.77
CA ILE A 255 -8.74 -15.71 -12.84
C ILE A 255 -8.93 -17.04 -13.53
N SER A 256 -7.86 -17.82 -13.70
CA SER A 256 -7.92 -19.03 -14.50
C SER A 256 -8.66 -20.20 -13.82
N THR A 257 -8.77 -20.20 -12.49
CA THR A 257 -9.38 -21.29 -11.73
C THR A 257 -10.52 -20.81 -10.83
N ASN A 258 -10.23 -20.38 -9.61
CA ASN A 258 -11.28 -20.10 -8.61
C ASN A 258 -11.25 -18.66 -8.13
N THR A 259 -12.43 -18.08 -7.98
CA THR A 259 -12.63 -16.81 -7.31
C THR A 259 -13.56 -16.99 -6.10
N VAL A 260 -13.12 -16.54 -4.94
CA VAL A 260 -13.92 -16.50 -3.71
C VAL A 260 -14.06 -15.05 -3.27
N LEU A 261 -15.30 -14.60 -3.12
CA LEU A 261 -15.64 -13.25 -2.69
C LEU A 261 -16.52 -13.33 -1.44
N ASP A 262 -16.02 -12.84 -0.32
CA ASP A 262 -16.75 -12.67 0.94
C ASP A 262 -16.95 -11.18 1.20
N ILE A 263 -18.19 -10.70 1.09
CA ILE A 263 -18.55 -9.28 1.06
C ILE A 263 -19.60 -8.98 2.11
N SER A 264 -19.30 -8.08 3.04
CA SER A 264 -20.23 -7.78 4.14
C SER A 264 -20.23 -6.31 4.56
N SER A 265 -21.23 -5.93 5.35
CA SER A 265 -21.22 -4.66 6.09
C SER A 265 -21.09 -3.40 5.19
N GLY A 266 -22.02 -3.22 4.26
CA GLY A 266 -22.14 -2.01 3.46
C GLY A 266 -21.05 -1.80 2.40
N VAL A 267 -20.37 -2.85 1.99
CA VAL A 267 -19.33 -2.81 0.95
C VAL A 267 -19.92 -2.61 -0.44
N SER A 268 -19.21 -1.87 -1.29
CA SER A 268 -19.51 -1.73 -2.71
C SER A 268 -18.43 -2.39 -3.57
N VAL A 269 -18.82 -3.37 -4.40
CA VAL A 269 -17.94 -4.05 -5.35
C VAL A 269 -18.39 -3.80 -6.77
N LYS A 270 -17.49 -3.35 -7.64
CA LYS A 270 -17.70 -3.27 -9.09
C LYS A 270 -16.56 -3.99 -9.82
N MET A 271 -16.85 -5.17 -10.34
CA MET A 271 -15.80 -6.03 -10.88
C MET A 271 -16.17 -6.57 -12.28
N ASN A 272 -15.22 -6.49 -13.21
CA ASN A 272 -15.25 -7.28 -14.43
C ASN A 272 -14.42 -8.53 -14.19
N LEU A 273 -15.05 -9.71 -14.19
CA LEU A 273 -14.42 -10.96 -13.78
C LEU A 273 -14.54 -12.02 -14.87
N GLN A 274 -13.44 -12.69 -15.16
CA GLN A 274 -13.41 -13.94 -15.91
C GLN A 274 -12.80 -15.00 -15.00
N THR A 275 -13.53 -16.10 -14.78
CA THR A 275 -13.07 -17.18 -13.91
C THR A 275 -13.66 -18.52 -14.34
N GLN A 276 -13.10 -19.64 -13.87
CA GLN A 276 -13.70 -20.96 -14.05
C GLN A 276 -14.84 -21.15 -13.04
N SER A 277 -14.60 -20.83 -11.79
CA SER A 277 -15.58 -20.98 -10.72
C SER A 277 -15.65 -19.71 -9.85
N LEU A 278 -16.85 -19.28 -9.53
CA LEU A 278 -17.12 -18.18 -8.60
C LEU A 278 -17.89 -18.70 -7.38
N ALA A 279 -17.39 -18.41 -6.18
CA ALA A 279 -18.14 -18.47 -4.93
C ALA A 279 -18.27 -17.05 -4.40
N LEU A 280 -19.49 -16.53 -4.26
CA LEU A 280 -19.79 -15.19 -3.79
C LEU A 280 -20.75 -15.26 -2.62
N GLU A 281 -20.33 -14.75 -1.49
CA GLU A 281 -21.16 -14.51 -0.33
C GLU A 281 -21.33 -13.01 -0.11
N ALA A 282 -22.57 -12.55 0.07
CA ALA A 282 -22.94 -11.15 0.24
C ALA A 282 -23.89 -10.99 1.42
N SER A 283 -23.57 -10.10 2.34
CA SER A 283 -24.41 -9.88 3.52
C SER A 283 -24.46 -8.43 3.98
N SER A 284 -25.35 -8.14 4.91
CA SER A 284 -25.35 -6.89 5.70
C SER A 284 -25.32 -5.61 4.84
N GLY A 285 -26.27 -5.50 3.90
CA GLY A 285 -26.45 -4.29 3.08
C GLY A 285 -25.34 -4.04 2.06
N SER A 286 -24.55 -5.04 1.72
CA SER A 286 -23.52 -4.92 0.67
C SER A 286 -24.12 -4.88 -0.73
N SER A 287 -23.40 -4.24 -1.68
CA SER A 287 -23.81 -4.08 -3.07
C SER A 287 -22.71 -4.54 -4.02
N ILE A 288 -23.00 -5.57 -4.81
CA ILE A 288 -22.06 -6.19 -5.72
C ILE A 288 -22.56 -6.08 -7.17
N LYS A 289 -21.75 -5.49 -8.05
CA LYS A 289 -21.99 -5.46 -9.48
C LYS A 289 -20.89 -6.24 -10.20
N LEU A 290 -21.29 -7.35 -10.84
CA LEU A 290 -20.40 -8.18 -11.65
C LEU A 290 -20.74 -8.08 -13.13
N SER A 291 -19.69 -8.09 -13.95
CA SER A 291 -19.75 -8.29 -15.40
C SER A 291 -18.67 -9.28 -15.83
N GLY A 292 -18.86 -9.93 -16.99
CA GLY A 292 -17.91 -10.92 -17.50
C GLY A 292 -18.48 -12.32 -17.58
N LYS A 293 -17.72 -13.35 -17.18
CA LYS A 293 -18.17 -14.73 -17.32
C LYS A 293 -17.47 -15.71 -16.37
N ALA A 294 -18.18 -16.81 -16.05
CA ALA A 294 -17.62 -18.01 -15.42
C ALA A 294 -18.23 -19.28 -16.03
N TYR A 295 -17.61 -20.43 -15.75
CA TYR A 295 -18.24 -21.71 -16.04
C TYR A 295 -19.34 -21.99 -14.99
N SER A 296 -19.03 -21.83 -13.72
CA SER A 296 -19.99 -22.02 -12.62
C SER A 296 -20.01 -20.85 -11.65
N GLY A 297 -21.17 -20.59 -11.08
CA GLY A 297 -21.38 -19.56 -10.06
C GLY A 297 -22.20 -20.04 -8.89
N ALA A 298 -21.71 -19.90 -7.67
CA ALA A 298 -22.45 -20.05 -6.42
C ALA A 298 -22.62 -18.68 -5.78
N TYR A 299 -23.87 -18.31 -5.49
CA TYR A 299 -24.24 -17.01 -4.96
C TYR A 299 -25.03 -17.19 -3.68
N SER A 300 -24.54 -16.65 -2.59
CA SER A 300 -25.26 -16.57 -1.31
C SER A 300 -25.51 -15.09 -0.97
N ALA A 301 -26.74 -14.73 -0.71
CA ALA A 301 -27.13 -13.36 -0.39
C ALA A 301 -28.04 -13.30 0.82
N SER A 302 -27.74 -12.45 1.77
CA SER A 302 -28.56 -12.31 2.99
C SER A 302 -28.59 -10.87 3.52
N SER A 303 -29.47 -10.62 4.48
CA SER A 303 -29.47 -9.39 5.29
C SER A 303 -29.46 -8.10 4.45
N GLY A 304 -30.39 -8.00 3.49
CA GLY A 304 -30.56 -6.81 2.65
C GLY A 304 -29.43 -6.56 1.65
N SER A 305 -28.59 -7.53 1.35
CA SER A 305 -27.55 -7.39 0.33
C SER A 305 -28.09 -7.47 -1.09
N SER A 306 -27.36 -6.91 -2.05
CA SER A 306 -27.71 -6.88 -3.46
C SER A 306 -26.60 -7.41 -4.35
N ILE A 307 -26.88 -8.45 -5.13
CA ILE A 307 -25.98 -9.01 -6.16
C ILE A 307 -26.58 -8.72 -7.54
N SER A 308 -25.94 -7.84 -8.31
CA SER A 308 -26.26 -7.50 -9.68
C SER A 308 -25.27 -8.14 -10.65
N ALA A 309 -25.52 -9.38 -11.04
CA ALA A 309 -24.71 -10.18 -11.95
C ALA A 309 -25.46 -10.50 -13.27
N GLY A 310 -26.38 -9.64 -13.70
CA GLY A 310 -27.07 -9.80 -14.98
C GLY A 310 -26.16 -9.68 -16.21
N ASP A 311 -25.02 -9.00 -16.08
CA ASP A 311 -24.01 -8.88 -17.12
C ASP A 311 -22.83 -9.86 -16.92
N PHE A 312 -22.98 -10.80 -15.99
CA PHE A 312 -22.01 -11.87 -15.71
C PHE A 312 -22.63 -13.21 -16.09
N VAL A 313 -22.16 -13.80 -17.17
CA VAL A 313 -22.72 -15.03 -17.75
C VAL A 313 -22.08 -16.25 -17.14
N THR A 314 -22.92 -17.17 -16.64
CA THR A 314 -22.49 -18.50 -16.17
C THR A 314 -23.16 -19.62 -16.98
N LYS A 315 -22.56 -20.78 -17.07
CA LYS A 315 -23.23 -21.98 -17.60
C LYS A 315 -24.15 -22.59 -16.55
N SER A 316 -23.66 -22.75 -15.33
CA SER A 316 -24.44 -23.25 -14.20
C SER A 316 -24.40 -22.27 -13.03
N ALA A 317 -25.55 -22.12 -12.36
CA ALA A 317 -25.66 -21.27 -11.19
C ALA A 317 -26.41 -21.96 -10.06
N VAL A 318 -25.90 -21.76 -8.83
CA VAL A 318 -26.60 -22.06 -7.59
C VAL A 318 -26.79 -20.76 -6.83
N VAL A 319 -28.02 -20.47 -6.41
CA VAL A 319 -28.37 -19.24 -5.71
C VAL A 319 -29.12 -19.56 -4.43
N ASP A 320 -28.64 -19.02 -3.32
CA ASP A 320 -29.36 -19.01 -2.06
C ASP A 320 -29.54 -17.58 -1.58
N ALA A 321 -30.78 -17.12 -1.50
CA ALA A 321 -31.14 -15.76 -1.14
C ALA A 321 -32.08 -15.74 0.07
N SER A 322 -31.78 -14.89 1.06
CA SER A 322 -32.58 -14.80 2.27
C SER A 322 -32.64 -13.39 2.85
N SER A 323 -33.55 -13.17 3.79
CA SER A 323 -33.56 -11.97 4.66
C SER A 323 -33.54 -10.64 3.86
N GLY A 324 -34.49 -10.50 2.92
CA GLY A 324 -34.69 -9.27 2.14
C GLY A 324 -33.58 -8.99 1.12
N SER A 325 -32.77 -9.97 0.77
CA SER A 325 -31.73 -9.81 -0.24
C SER A 325 -32.28 -9.84 -1.67
N SER A 326 -31.51 -9.27 -2.60
CA SER A 326 -31.85 -9.24 -4.03
C SER A 326 -30.70 -9.80 -4.87
N VAL A 327 -31.00 -10.81 -5.68
CA VAL A 327 -29.99 -11.44 -6.55
C VAL A 327 -30.47 -11.42 -7.99
N LYS A 328 -29.67 -10.83 -8.89
CA LYS A 328 -29.90 -10.86 -10.33
C LYS A 328 -28.72 -11.54 -11.02
N ILE A 329 -28.99 -12.64 -11.74
CA ILE A 329 -27.97 -13.45 -12.41
C ILE A 329 -28.28 -13.68 -13.89
N ASN A 330 -27.28 -14.21 -14.60
CA ASN A 330 -27.43 -14.69 -15.98
C ASN A 330 -26.80 -16.09 -16.09
N THR A 331 -27.61 -17.09 -16.41
CA THR A 331 -27.14 -18.48 -16.56
C THR A 331 -27.77 -19.16 -17.78
N THR A 332 -27.03 -20.04 -18.46
CA THR A 332 -27.44 -20.55 -19.77
C THR A 332 -27.79 -22.03 -19.80
N GLU A 333 -27.28 -22.85 -18.86
CA GLU A 333 -27.49 -24.30 -18.88
C GLU A 333 -28.31 -24.80 -17.70
N SER A 334 -27.96 -24.42 -16.47
CA SER A 334 -28.66 -24.89 -15.28
C SER A 334 -28.77 -23.85 -14.17
N LEU A 335 -29.89 -23.85 -13.47
CA LEU A 335 -30.16 -23.02 -12.31
C LEU A 335 -30.74 -23.84 -11.17
N VAL A 336 -30.15 -23.73 -10.00
CA VAL A 336 -30.79 -24.12 -8.74
C VAL A 336 -30.91 -22.87 -7.90
N ALA A 337 -32.12 -22.46 -7.53
CA ALA A 337 -32.35 -21.24 -6.79
C ALA A 337 -33.26 -21.47 -5.60
N SER A 338 -32.85 -20.95 -4.45
CA SER A 338 -33.64 -20.90 -3.21
C SER A 338 -33.86 -19.44 -2.80
N ALA A 339 -35.04 -19.12 -2.36
CA ALA A 339 -35.37 -17.78 -1.84
C ALA A 339 -36.28 -17.89 -0.62
N THR A 340 -35.89 -17.27 0.48
CA THR A 340 -36.63 -17.29 1.76
C THR A 340 -36.63 -15.88 2.40
N SER A 341 -37.57 -15.67 3.32
CA SER A 341 -37.57 -14.45 4.15
C SER A 341 -37.55 -13.14 3.33
N ALA A 342 -38.50 -12.96 2.43
CA ALA A 342 -38.66 -11.78 1.56
C ALA A 342 -37.50 -11.52 0.58
N ALA A 343 -36.75 -12.55 0.22
CA ALA A 343 -35.68 -12.44 -0.78
C ALA A 343 -36.22 -12.50 -2.20
N SER A 344 -35.52 -11.86 -3.14
CA SER A 344 -35.86 -11.83 -4.56
C SER A 344 -34.71 -12.35 -5.42
N VAL A 345 -34.97 -13.35 -6.24
CA VAL A 345 -34.04 -13.86 -7.25
C VAL A 345 -34.58 -13.62 -8.63
N GLN A 346 -33.85 -12.93 -9.48
CA GLN A 346 -34.15 -12.72 -10.88
C GLN A 346 -33.07 -13.38 -11.75
N TYR A 347 -33.45 -14.09 -12.77
CA TYR A 347 -32.49 -14.72 -13.68
C TYR A 347 -32.85 -14.51 -15.15
N ARG A 348 -31.80 -14.45 -15.98
CA ARG A 348 -31.86 -14.45 -17.45
C ARG A 348 -31.02 -15.59 -18.02
N GLY A 349 -31.00 -15.72 -19.36
CA GLY A 349 -30.14 -16.66 -20.08
C GLY A 349 -30.79 -17.96 -20.50
N ASN A 350 -32.06 -18.15 -20.21
CA ASN A 350 -32.90 -19.28 -20.64
C ASN A 350 -32.27 -20.67 -20.34
N PRO A 351 -31.92 -20.99 -19.08
CA PRO A 351 -31.31 -22.27 -18.72
C PRO A 351 -32.27 -23.43 -19.00
N SER A 352 -31.76 -24.54 -19.56
CA SER A 352 -32.53 -25.74 -19.90
C SER A 352 -32.96 -26.54 -18.67
N LYS A 353 -32.27 -26.40 -17.54
CA LYS A 353 -32.62 -27.07 -16.28
C LYS A 353 -32.80 -26.02 -15.19
N VAL A 354 -33.99 -25.95 -14.61
CA VAL A 354 -34.33 -24.96 -13.59
C VAL A 354 -35.02 -25.65 -12.41
N THR A 355 -34.40 -25.54 -11.24
CA THR A 355 -34.97 -25.97 -9.95
C THR A 355 -35.15 -24.73 -9.08
N LYS A 356 -36.37 -24.47 -8.62
CA LYS A 356 -36.74 -23.30 -7.80
C LYS A 356 -37.39 -23.74 -6.51
N SER A 357 -36.99 -23.12 -5.41
CA SER A 357 -37.64 -23.24 -4.11
C SER A 357 -37.82 -21.85 -3.51
N ALA A 358 -39.04 -21.33 -3.56
CA ALA A 358 -39.40 -20.04 -2.98
C ALA A 358 -40.40 -20.20 -1.85
N SER A 359 -40.19 -19.55 -0.72
CA SER A 359 -41.15 -19.54 0.38
C SER A 359 -42.17 -18.41 0.16
N GLU A 360 -43.29 -18.71 -0.49
CA GLU A 360 -44.37 -17.76 -0.75
C GLU A 360 -44.96 -17.17 0.54
N ARG A 361 -44.95 -17.95 1.62
CA ARG A 361 -45.40 -17.49 2.95
C ARG A 361 -44.61 -16.30 3.48
N THR A 362 -43.37 -16.15 3.06
CA THR A 362 -42.46 -15.08 3.48
C THR A 362 -42.30 -14.00 2.42
N GLY A 363 -43.11 -13.99 1.36
CA GLY A 363 -43.01 -13.00 0.28
C GLY A 363 -41.80 -13.13 -0.63
N SER A 364 -41.17 -14.31 -0.67
CA SER A 364 -39.99 -14.52 -1.50
C SER A 364 -40.37 -14.85 -2.95
N THR A 365 -39.54 -14.41 -3.90
CA THR A 365 -39.80 -14.57 -5.33
C THR A 365 -38.59 -15.08 -6.11
N ILE A 366 -38.86 -15.96 -7.10
CA ILE A 366 -37.86 -16.38 -8.10
C ILE A 366 -38.50 -16.27 -9.49
N SER A 367 -38.07 -15.32 -10.30
CA SER A 367 -38.62 -15.00 -11.60
C SER A 367 -37.59 -14.97 -12.72
N SER A 368 -37.97 -15.36 -13.93
CA SER A 368 -37.19 -15.06 -15.12
C SER A 368 -37.44 -13.64 -15.59
N ILE A 369 -36.41 -13.01 -16.10
CA ILE A 369 -36.48 -11.70 -16.74
C ILE A 369 -35.85 -11.81 -18.13
N ASN A 370 -36.47 -11.20 -19.11
CA ASN A 370 -35.97 -11.18 -20.49
C ASN A 370 -34.79 -10.24 -20.65
#